data_f3933797594470bb755928d5ab63ee90
#
_entry.id   f3933797594470bb755928d5ab63ee90
#
_cell.length_a   1.000
_cell.length_b   1.000
_cell.length_c   1.000
_cell.angle_alpha   90.00
_cell.angle_beta   90.00
_cell.angle_gamma   90.00
#
_symmetry.space_group_name_H-M   'P 1'
#
loop_
_entity.id
_entity.type
_entity.pdbx_description
1 polymer ?
#
loop_
_entity_poly.entity_id
_entity_poly.type
_entity_poly.pdbx_seq_one_letter_code
_entity_poly.pdbx_strand_id
1 'polypeptide(L)'
;MQKNLNKNFNLFLFDLDGTLLDTAREFHEALNEILDKENKPSQSFENVREKVSDGAGALVSLGFDIEEQNKNFEEKRNILLKAYEKVYLNSETFDGVEEIISYFEEKQINWGIVTNKPRLYSEEIYKSLGWDKKAKILVCPDDVKNLRKPNPASLNFALKALNHDANETVYVGDNWRDLEAAENANITPIFAEYGYVKTGNYPQNTKGFNIKNIREILSFI
;
A
#
# COMPACT_ATOMS: atom_id res chain seq x y z
N MET A 1 26.13 -8.08 -2.89
CA MET A 1 26.99 -7.32 -1.97
C MET A 1 26.11 -6.85 -0.82
N GLN A 2 26.15 -7.53 0.35
CA GLN A 2 25.53 -7.03 1.59
C GLN A 2 26.31 -5.74 1.99
N LYS A 3 25.71 -4.58 1.80
CA LYS A 3 26.19 -3.38 2.48
C LYS A 3 25.95 -3.60 3.97
N ASN A 4 27.01 -3.61 4.77
CA ASN A 4 26.93 -3.55 6.22
C ASN A 4 26.10 -2.33 6.61
N LEU A 5 24.86 -2.58 6.98
CA LEU A 5 23.98 -1.57 7.56
C LEU A 5 24.38 -1.40 9.04
N ASN A 6 25.28 -0.46 9.30
CA ASN A 6 25.50 0.06 10.68
C ASN A 6 24.40 1.08 11.07
N LYS A 7 23.18 0.91 10.56
CA LYS A 7 22.01 1.74 10.90
C LYS A 7 21.00 0.87 11.63
N ASN A 8 20.72 1.18 12.87
CA ASN A 8 19.58 0.63 13.59
C ASN A 8 18.36 1.49 13.25
N PHE A 9 17.42 0.96 12.51
CA PHE A 9 16.14 1.59 12.30
C PHE A 9 15.22 1.28 13.49
N ASN A 10 14.46 2.29 13.93
CA ASN A 10 13.59 2.20 15.10
C ASN A 10 12.14 2.55 14.81
N LEU A 11 11.82 2.95 13.55
CA LEU A 11 10.47 3.12 13.04
C LEU A 11 10.33 2.45 11.67
N PHE A 12 9.33 1.60 11.53
CA PHE A 12 8.98 0.90 10.30
C PHE A 12 7.61 1.36 9.81
N LEU A 13 7.59 2.10 8.72
CA LEU A 13 6.35 2.52 8.06
C LEU A 13 6.09 1.65 6.83
N PHE A 14 4.83 1.30 6.60
CA PHE A 14 4.41 0.41 5.52
C PHE A 14 3.30 1.05 4.69
N ASP A 15 3.28 0.78 3.38
CA ASP A 15 2.05 0.88 2.61
C ASP A 15 1.07 -0.24 3.02
N LEU A 16 -0.16 -0.14 2.58
CA LEU A 16 -1.21 -1.10 2.90
C LEU A 16 -1.44 -2.09 1.75
N ASP A 17 -2.04 -1.61 0.64
CA ASP A 17 -2.40 -2.46 -0.50
C ASP A 17 -1.14 -2.89 -1.28
N GLY A 18 -0.91 -4.18 -1.44
CA GLY A 18 0.29 -4.72 -2.11
C GLY A 18 1.52 -4.85 -1.21
N THR A 19 1.43 -4.41 0.04
CA THR A 19 2.56 -4.47 0.99
C THR A 19 2.23 -5.26 2.25
N LEU A 20 1.23 -4.84 3.02
CA LEU A 20 0.73 -5.59 4.18
C LEU A 20 -0.48 -6.44 3.82
N LEU A 21 -1.32 -5.97 2.89
CA LEU A 21 -2.62 -6.55 2.58
C LEU A 21 -2.72 -6.88 1.09
N ASP A 22 -3.13 -8.11 0.75
CA ASP A 22 -3.46 -8.50 -0.62
C ASP A 22 -4.95 -8.21 -0.89
N THR A 23 -5.22 -7.08 -1.51
CA THR A 23 -6.56 -6.61 -1.87
C THR A 23 -6.92 -6.86 -3.33
N ALA A 24 -6.06 -7.56 -4.07
CA ALA A 24 -6.27 -7.78 -5.50
C ALA A 24 -7.47 -8.69 -5.79
N ARG A 25 -7.74 -9.66 -4.90
CA ARG A 25 -8.87 -10.58 -5.04
C ARG A 25 -10.21 -9.84 -4.93
N GLU A 26 -10.35 -8.99 -3.93
CA GLU A 26 -11.57 -8.22 -3.69
C GLU A 26 -11.83 -7.20 -4.80
N PHE A 27 -10.79 -6.55 -5.31
CA PHE A 27 -10.93 -5.67 -6.47
C PHE A 27 -11.27 -6.44 -7.76
N HIS A 28 -10.71 -7.64 -7.95
CA HIS A 28 -11.03 -8.51 -9.08
C HIS A 28 -12.49 -8.95 -9.02
N GLU A 29 -12.99 -9.37 -7.86
CA GLU A 29 -14.39 -9.74 -7.65
C GLU A 29 -15.32 -8.55 -7.92
N ALA A 30 -15.05 -7.40 -7.28
CA ALA A 30 -15.85 -6.19 -7.42
C ALA A 30 -15.89 -5.68 -8.87
N LEU A 31 -14.76 -5.68 -9.58
CA LEU A 31 -14.70 -5.24 -10.98
C LEU A 31 -15.51 -6.17 -11.88
N ASN A 32 -15.34 -7.48 -11.74
CA ASN A 32 -16.04 -8.45 -12.59
C ASN A 32 -17.54 -8.50 -12.27
N GLU A 33 -17.98 -8.27 -11.02
CA GLU A 33 -19.41 -8.11 -10.70
C GLU A 33 -20.06 -6.97 -11.51
N ILE A 34 -19.37 -5.84 -11.64
CA ILE A 34 -19.94 -4.70 -12.38
C ILE A 34 -19.82 -4.85 -13.89
N LEU A 35 -18.76 -5.50 -14.39
CA LEU A 35 -18.62 -5.80 -15.83
C LEU A 35 -19.69 -6.76 -16.31
N ASP A 36 -19.99 -7.81 -15.56
CA ASP A 36 -21.05 -8.78 -15.87
C ASP A 36 -22.42 -8.11 -15.98
N LYS A 37 -22.76 -7.22 -15.03
CA LYS A 37 -24.02 -6.46 -15.06
C LYS A 37 -24.17 -5.57 -16.29
N GLU A 38 -23.07 -5.16 -16.88
CA GLU A 38 -23.04 -4.33 -18.09
C GLU A 38 -22.76 -5.14 -19.38
N ASN A 39 -22.80 -6.47 -19.30
CA ASN A 39 -22.51 -7.39 -20.39
C ASN A 39 -21.14 -7.12 -21.04
N LYS A 40 -20.14 -6.78 -20.23
CA LYS A 40 -18.76 -6.57 -20.66
C LYS A 40 -17.89 -7.80 -20.35
N PRO A 41 -16.81 -8.03 -21.12
CA PRO A 41 -15.87 -9.10 -20.85
C PRO A 41 -15.23 -8.95 -19.46
N SER A 42 -15.12 -10.06 -18.74
CA SER A 42 -14.39 -10.10 -17.46
C SER A 42 -12.89 -9.85 -17.65
N GLN A 43 -12.26 -9.24 -16.65
CA GLN A 43 -10.82 -9.08 -16.56
C GLN A 43 -10.18 -10.27 -15.85
N SER A 44 -8.98 -10.66 -16.27
CA SER A 44 -8.20 -11.69 -15.56
C SER A 44 -7.70 -11.16 -14.20
N PHE A 45 -7.44 -12.09 -13.28
CA PHE A 45 -6.87 -11.73 -11.98
C PHE A 45 -5.53 -10.99 -12.12
N GLU A 46 -4.68 -11.46 -13.02
CA GLU A 46 -3.36 -10.88 -13.28
C GLU A 46 -3.46 -9.43 -13.76
N ASN A 47 -4.39 -9.14 -14.69
CA ASN A 47 -4.60 -7.79 -15.20
C ASN A 47 -5.06 -6.83 -14.09
N VAL A 48 -5.98 -7.29 -13.24
CA VAL A 48 -6.48 -6.50 -12.11
C VAL A 48 -5.37 -6.29 -11.08
N ARG A 49 -4.66 -7.36 -10.68
CA ARG A 49 -3.58 -7.32 -9.70
C ARG A 49 -2.51 -6.29 -10.06
N GLU A 50 -2.12 -6.22 -11.33
CA GLU A 50 -1.12 -5.23 -11.81
C GLU A 50 -1.58 -3.77 -11.68
N LYS A 51 -2.89 -3.53 -11.55
CA LYS A 51 -3.48 -2.18 -11.51
C LYS A 51 -3.97 -1.75 -10.13
N VAL A 52 -4.03 -2.66 -9.16
CA VAL A 52 -4.59 -2.35 -7.83
C VAL A 52 -3.86 -1.19 -7.16
N SER A 53 -2.51 -1.18 -7.17
CA SER A 53 -1.73 -0.08 -6.58
C SER A 53 -1.95 1.27 -7.29
N ASP A 54 -2.44 1.27 -8.54
CA ASP A 54 -2.82 2.50 -9.25
C ASP A 54 -4.20 3.03 -8.83
N GLY A 55 -4.95 2.24 -8.05
CA GLY A 55 -6.23 2.60 -7.45
C GLY A 55 -7.44 2.35 -8.33
N ALA A 56 -8.64 2.63 -7.78
CA ALA A 56 -9.93 2.33 -8.41
C ALA A 56 -10.11 2.98 -9.80
N GLY A 57 -9.51 4.14 -10.04
CA GLY A 57 -9.54 4.78 -11.36
C GLY A 57 -8.88 3.94 -12.45
N ALA A 58 -7.69 3.40 -12.18
CA ALA A 58 -6.98 2.54 -13.12
C ALA A 58 -7.75 1.24 -13.41
N LEU A 59 -8.47 0.70 -12.42
CA LEU A 59 -9.33 -0.46 -12.59
C LEU A 59 -10.55 -0.14 -13.45
N VAL A 60 -11.11 1.06 -13.35
CA VAL A 60 -12.19 1.53 -14.24
C VAL A 60 -11.68 1.64 -15.67
N SER A 61 -10.52 2.25 -15.88
CA SER A 61 -9.91 2.32 -17.22
C SER A 61 -9.69 0.92 -17.80
N LEU A 62 -9.17 0.00 -16.99
CA LEU A 62 -8.96 -1.40 -17.42
C LEU A 62 -10.25 -2.10 -17.82
N GLY A 63 -11.31 -1.98 -17.01
CA GLY A 63 -12.55 -2.74 -17.22
C GLY A 63 -13.48 -2.15 -18.27
N PHE A 64 -13.53 -0.83 -18.35
CA PHE A 64 -14.48 -0.11 -19.21
C PHE A 64 -13.87 0.47 -20.49
N ASP A 65 -12.53 0.44 -20.61
CA ASP A 65 -11.78 1.06 -21.72
C ASP A 65 -12.10 2.56 -21.86
N ILE A 66 -12.09 3.28 -20.73
CA ILE A 66 -12.36 4.72 -20.66
C ILE A 66 -11.28 5.43 -19.82
N GLU A 67 -10.97 6.65 -20.20
CA GLU A 67 -10.02 7.50 -19.47
C GLU A 67 -10.74 8.48 -18.51
N GLU A 68 -9.99 9.10 -17.59
CA GLU A 68 -10.53 10.01 -16.57
C GLU A 68 -11.37 11.16 -17.11
N GLN A 69 -11.10 11.59 -18.35
CA GLN A 69 -11.85 12.68 -19.03
C GLN A 69 -13.22 12.23 -19.55
N ASN A 70 -13.50 10.92 -19.52
CA ASN A 70 -14.79 10.40 -19.96
C ASN A 70 -15.88 10.81 -18.95
N LYS A 71 -17.00 11.34 -19.47
CA LYS A 71 -18.14 11.81 -18.66
C LYS A 71 -18.72 10.75 -17.70
N ASN A 72 -18.55 9.47 -18.01
CA ASN A 72 -19.06 8.37 -17.20
C ASN A 72 -18.00 7.83 -16.21
N PHE A 73 -16.77 8.35 -16.23
CA PHE A 73 -15.66 7.78 -15.47
C PHE A 73 -15.94 7.79 -13.96
N GLU A 74 -16.32 8.92 -13.39
CA GLU A 74 -16.62 9.03 -11.96
C GLU A 74 -17.85 8.19 -11.56
N GLU A 75 -18.85 8.04 -12.43
CA GLU A 75 -19.98 7.14 -12.19
C GLU A 75 -19.50 5.69 -12.08
N LYS A 76 -18.69 5.22 -13.02
CA LYS A 76 -18.15 3.85 -13.01
C LYS A 76 -17.23 3.62 -11.80
N ARG A 77 -16.42 4.61 -11.44
CA ARG A 77 -15.58 4.54 -10.26
C ARG A 77 -16.40 4.42 -8.97
N ASN A 78 -17.46 5.19 -8.84
CA ASN A 78 -18.35 5.10 -7.69
C ASN A 78 -19.10 3.75 -7.63
N ILE A 79 -19.51 3.18 -8.77
CA ILE A 79 -20.12 1.86 -8.84
C ILE A 79 -19.11 0.78 -8.42
N LEU A 80 -17.86 0.84 -8.90
CA LEU A 80 -16.79 -0.07 -8.49
C LEU A 80 -16.55 0.00 -6.98
N LEU A 81 -16.42 1.20 -6.41
CA LEU A 81 -16.19 1.38 -4.99
C LEU A 81 -17.35 0.82 -4.13
N LYS A 82 -18.61 1.00 -4.57
CA LYS A 82 -19.78 0.38 -3.91
C LYS A 82 -19.78 -1.15 -4.01
N ALA A 83 -19.28 -1.73 -5.09
CA ALA A 83 -19.11 -3.18 -5.18
C ALA A 83 -17.98 -3.65 -4.24
N TYR A 84 -16.86 -2.92 -4.20
CA TYR A 84 -15.73 -3.20 -3.33
C TYR A 84 -16.12 -3.09 -1.83
N GLU A 85 -17.00 -2.18 -1.45
CA GLU A 85 -17.53 -2.03 -0.07
C GLU A 85 -18.19 -3.29 0.49
N LYS A 86 -18.58 -4.22 -0.35
CA LYS A 86 -19.20 -5.49 0.10
C LYS A 86 -18.17 -6.55 0.50
N VAL A 87 -16.94 -6.42 -0.01
CA VAL A 87 -15.93 -7.49 0.05
C VAL A 87 -14.59 -7.08 0.65
N TYR A 88 -14.27 -5.79 0.75
CA TYR A 88 -12.93 -5.29 1.12
C TYR A 88 -12.42 -5.75 2.49
N LEU A 89 -13.31 -6.10 3.42
CA LEU A 89 -12.93 -6.65 4.73
C LEU A 89 -12.52 -8.14 4.66
N ASN A 90 -12.70 -8.81 3.52
CA ASN A 90 -12.26 -10.18 3.31
C ASN A 90 -10.77 -10.27 2.92
N SER A 91 -10.14 -9.12 2.66
CA SER A 91 -8.73 -9.08 2.24
C SER A 91 -7.82 -9.72 3.29
N GLU A 92 -6.91 -10.56 2.81
CA GLU A 92 -5.95 -11.28 3.66
C GLU A 92 -4.60 -10.55 3.68
N THR A 93 -3.84 -10.72 4.76
CA THR A 93 -2.47 -10.24 4.84
C THR A 93 -1.55 -11.06 3.94
N PHE A 94 -0.48 -10.44 3.41
CA PHE A 94 0.58 -11.21 2.76
C PHE A 94 1.24 -12.17 3.74
N ASP A 95 1.78 -13.28 3.22
CA ASP A 95 2.47 -14.29 4.01
C ASP A 95 3.62 -13.68 4.84
N GLY A 96 3.60 -13.93 6.14
CA GLY A 96 4.58 -13.44 7.11
C GLY A 96 4.23 -12.11 7.78
N VAL A 97 3.22 -11.37 7.34
CA VAL A 97 2.86 -10.06 7.91
C VAL A 97 2.51 -10.18 9.39
N GLU A 98 1.62 -11.08 9.76
CA GLU A 98 1.20 -11.25 11.16
C GLU A 98 2.36 -11.71 12.06
N GLU A 99 3.29 -12.50 11.51
CA GLU A 99 4.50 -12.93 12.20
C GLU A 99 5.40 -11.73 12.52
N ILE A 100 5.61 -10.86 11.53
CA ILE A 100 6.44 -9.65 11.70
C ILE A 100 5.77 -8.64 12.66
N ILE A 101 4.46 -8.45 12.56
CA ILE A 101 3.73 -7.58 13.49
C ILE A 101 3.84 -8.10 14.93
N SER A 102 3.68 -9.41 15.12
CA SER A 102 3.83 -10.05 16.44
C SER A 102 5.26 -9.89 17.00
N TYR A 103 6.27 -10.04 16.13
CA TYR A 103 7.65 -9.79 16.50
C TYR A 103 7.89 -8.32 16.90
N PHE A 104 7.33 -7.36 16.16
CA PHE A 104 7.46 -5.94 16.48
C PHE A 104 6.82 -5.61 17.84
N GLU A 105 5.68 -6.22 18.17
CA GLU A 105 5.05 -6.07 19.48
C GLU A 105 5.93 -6.64 20.60
N GLU A 106 6.44 -7.89 20.44
CA GLU A 106 7.32 -8.53 21.43
C GLU A 106 8.58 -7.70 21.69
N LYS A 107 9.18 -7.15 20.63
CA LYS A 107 10.43 -6.35 20.71
C LYS A 107 10.20 -4.87 20.95
N GLN A 108 8.95 -4.43 21.06
CA GLN A 108 8.55 -3.03 21.22
C GLN A 108 9.08 -2.12 20.10
N ILE A 109 9.13 -2.64 18.86
CA ILE A 109 9.54 -1.91 17.67
C ILE A 109 8.37 -1.07 17.18
N ASN A 110 8.61 0.22 16.92
CA ASN A 110 7.58 1.11 16.43
C ASN A 110 7.28 0.84 14.95
N TRP A 111 6.00 0.72 14.62
CA TRP A 111 5.55 0.60 13.24
C TRP A 111 4.24 1.35 12.99
N GLY A 112 3.96 1.64 11.73
CA GLY A 112 2.72 2.30 11.32
C GLY A 112 2.43 2.13 9.84
N ILE A 113 1.26 2.61 9.42
CA ILE A 113 0.76 2.51 8.05
C ILE A 113 0.65 3.91 7.44
N VAL A 114 1.18 4.07 6.22
CA VAL A 114 1.05 5.28 5.42
C VAL A 114 0.61 4.89 4.02
N THR A 115 -0.65 5.14 3.67
CA THR A 115 -1.26 4.62 2.45
C THR A 115 -1.91 5.70 1.58
N ASN A 116 -2.06 5.41 0.27
CA ASN A 116 -2.88 6.22 -0.64
C ASN A 116 -4.37 5.82 -0.62
N LYS A 117 -4.72 4.75 0.11
CA LYS A 117 -6.10 4.31 0.30
C LYS A 117 -6.87 5.32 1.16
N PRO A 118 -8.10 5.72 0.79
CA PRO A 118 -8.92 6.61 1.60
C PRO A 118 -9.17 6.07 3.01
N ARG A 119 -9.28 6.97 3.99
CA ARG A 119 -9.52 6.64 5.39
C ARG A 119 -10.77 5.79 5.58
N LEU A 120 -11.82 6.07 4.82
CA LEU A 120 -13.08 5.31 4.84
C LEU A 120 -12.87 3.80 4.84
N TYR A 121 -11.96 3.30 3.98
CA TYR A 121 -11.67 1.86 3.87
C TYR A 121 -10.52 1.43 4.79
N SER A 122 -9.48 2.24 4.87
CA SER A 122 -8.26 1.90 5.62
C SER A 122 -8.53 1.74 7.11
N GLU A 123 -9.37 2.60 7.69
CA GLU A 123 -9.64 2.59 9.13
C GLU A 123 -10.45 1.36 9.56
N GLU A 124 -11.41 0.92 8.76
CA GLU A 124 -12.18 -0.29 9.07
C GLU A 124 -11.34 -1.55 8.95
N ILE A 125 -10.51 -1.66 7.88
CA ILE A 125 -9.53 -2.75 7.74
C ILE A 125 -8.57 -2.75 8.94
N TYR A 126 -8.02 -1.61 9.30
CA TYR A 126 -7.09 -1.42 10.41
C TYR A 126 -7.67 -1.90 11.74
N LYS A 127 -8.96 -1.61 11.99
CA LYS A 127 -9.68 -2.08 13.18
C LYS A 127 -10.03 -3.56 13.11
N SER A 128 -10.48 -4.06 11.96
CA SER A 128 -10.85 -5.47 11.80
C SER A 128 -9.70 -6.44 12.03
N LEU A 129 -8.47 -6.02 11.69
CA LEU A 129 -7.24 -6.76 11.93
C LEU A 129 -6.64 -6.52 13.33
N GLY A 130 -7.27 -5.67 14.15
CA GLY A 130 -6.78 -5.32 15.49
C GLY A 130 -5.48 -4.51 15.49
N TRP A 131 -5.12 -3.92 14.35
CA TRP A 131 -3.89 -3.13 14.19
C TRP A 131 -4.00 -1.75 14.86
N ASP A 132 -5.22 -1.29 15.14
CA ASP A 132 -5.50 -0.07 15.90
C ASP A 132 -4.93 -0.09 17.34
N LYS A 133 -4.63 -1.29 17.87
CA LYS A 133 -4.02 -1.50 19.19
C LYS A 133 -2.51 -1.71 19.12
N LYS A 134 -1.96 -1.95 17.94
CA LYS A 134 -0.59 -2.40 17.68
C LYS A 134 0.24 -1.35 16.97
N ALA A 135 -0.24 -0.83 15.85
CA ALA A 135 0.45 0.19 15.08
C ALA A 135 0.39 1.56 15.79
N LYS A 136 1.46 2.33 15.67
CA LYS A 136 1.55 3.67 16.27
C LYS A 136 0.75 4.72 15.53
N ILE A 137 0.51 4.52 14.22
CA ILE A 137 -0.19 5.48 13.38
C ILE A 137 -0.76 4.81 12.12
N LEU A 138 -1.90 5.33 11.66
CA LEU A 138 -2.45 5.14 10.33
C LEU A 138 -2.56 6.52 9.67
N VAL A 139 -1.88 6.74 8.57
CA VAL A 139 -1.95 7.99 7.78
C VAL A 139 -2.54 7.70 6.41
N CYS A 140 -3.59 8.46 6.08
CA CYS A 140 -4.30 8.42 4.81
C CYS A 140 -4.21 9.77 4.09
N PRO A 141 -4.58 9.88 2.82
CA PRO A 141 -4.62 11.17 2.11
C PRO A 141 -5.47 12.23 2.81
N ASP A 142 -6.54 11.79 3.47
CA ASP A 142 -7.46 12.62 4.26
C ASP A 142 -6.75 13.45 5.33
N ASP A 143 -5.67 12.97 5.91
CA ASP A 143 -4.91 13.64 6.97
C ASP A 143 -4.00 14.76 6.45
N VAL A 144 -3.72 14.76 5.15
CA VAL A 144 -2.73 15.63 4.50
C VAL A 144 -3.29 16.38 3.29
N LYS A 145 -4.53 16.85 3.39
CA LYS A 145 -5.22 17.62 2.34
C LYS A 145 -5.30 16.86 0.99
N ASN A 146 -5.49 15.55 1.04
CA ASN A 146 -5.53 14.66 -0.12
C ASN A 146 -4.24 14.61 -0.96
N LEU A 147 -3.10 15.04 -0.41
CA LEU A 147 -1.80 14.85 -1.02
C LEU A 147 -1.42 13.37 -0.96
N ARG A 148 -1.24 12.77 -2.14
CA ARG A 148 -0.96 11.34 -2.30
C ARG A 148 0.51 11.10 -2.62
N LYS A 149 1.05 9.94 -2.25
CA LYS A 149 2.35 9.49 -2.73
C LYS A 149 2.37 9.54 -4.28
N PRO A 150 3.43 10.06 -4.90
CA PRO A 150 4.78 10.24 -4.39
C PRO A 150 5.03 11.54 -3.60
N ASN A 151 4.00 12.36 -3.30
CA ASN A 151 4.18 13.50 -2.41
C ASN A 151 4.56 13.00 -1.00
N PRO A 152 5.61 13.55 -0.36
CA PRO A 152 6.08 13.07 0.94
C PRO A 152 5.21 13.52 2.13
N ALA A 153 4.13 14.23 1.92
CA ALA A 153 3.34 14.86 2.98
C ALA A 153 2.86 13.87 4.05
N SER A 154 2.38 12.68 3.63
CA SER A 154 1.90 11.65 4.55
C SER A 154 3.01 11.04 5.39
N LEU A 155 4.20 10.82 4.81
CA LEU A 155 5.37 10.33 5.54
C LEU A 155 5.90 11.39 6.51
N ASN A 156 6.01 12.64 6.07
CA ASN A 156 6.41 13.75 6.94
C ASN A 156 5.41 13.98 8.09
N PHE A 157 4.11 13.77 7.83
CA PHE A 157 3.08 13.81 8.87
C PHE A 157 3.31 12.70 9.91
N ALA A 158 3.58 11.46 9.46
CA ALA A 158 3.86 10.34 10.36
C ALA A 158 5.11 10.60 11.23
N LEU A 159 6.23 11.03 10.62
CA LEU A 159 7.45 11.37 11.35
C LEU A 159 7.20 12.43 12.43
N LYS A 160 6.49 13.50 12.06
CA LYS A 160 6.17 14.58 13.00
C LYS A 160 5.26 14.12 14.14
N ALA A 161 4.22 13.36 13.83
CA ALA A 161 3.25 12.87 14.81
C ALA A 161 3.90 11.91 15.83
N LEU A 162 4.85 11.09 15.37
CA LEU A 162 5.57 10.13 16.22
C LEU A 162 6.86 10.69 16.83
N ASN A 163 7.26 11.89 16.43
CA ASN A 163 8.53 12.53 16.84
C ASN A 163 9.76 11.63 16.54
N HIS A 164 9.80 11.10 15.30
CA HIS A 164 10.88 10.23 14.82
C HIS A 164 11.75 10.93 13.75
N ASP A 165 13.04 10.55 13.69
CA ASP A 165 13.96 11.02 12.66
C ASP A 165 13.81 10.18 11.37
N ALA A 166 13.82 10.86 10.23
CA ALA A 166 13.77 10.20 8.92
C ALA A 166 14.94 9.24 8.68
N ASN A 167 16.14 9.56 9.22
CA ASN A 167 17.33 8.73 9.06
C ASN A 167 17.25 7.40 9.83
N GLU A 168 16.39 7.30 10.85
CA GLU A 168 16.14 6.11 11.66
C GLU A 168 14.85 5.39 11.27
N THR A 169 14.26 5.81 10.15
CA THR A 169 12.99 5.30 9.66
C THR A 169 13.17 4.60 8.32
N VAL A 170 12.46 3.50 8.11
CA VAL A 170 12.28 2.87 6.81
C VAL A 170 10.83 2.99 6.36
N TYR A 171 10.62 3.03 5.05
CA TYR A 171 9.30 2.93 4.46
C TYR A 171 9.28 1.79 3.43
N VAL A 172 8.35 0.85 3.63
CA VAL A 172 8.19 -0.34 2.81
C VAL A 172 6.97 -0.17 1.92
N GLY A 173 7.13 -0.38 0.62
CA GLY A 173 6.04 -0.31 -0.35
C GLY A 173 6.33 -1.09 -1.61
N ASP A 174 5.29 -1.42 -2.38
CA ASP A 174 5.39 -2.24 -3.60
C ASP A 174 5.33 -1.43 -4.90
N ASN A 175 5.20 -0.10 -4.80
CA ASN A 175 5.03 0.78 -5.96
C ASN A 175 6.13 1.85 -6.02
N TRP A 176 6.46 2.31 -7.25
CA TRP A 176 7.43 3.40 -7.45
C TRP A 176 7.08 4.68 -6.66
N ARG A 177 5.78 4.95 -6.46
CA ARG A 177 5.31 6.10 -5.68
C ARG A 177 5.70 6.03 -4.21
N ASP A 178 5.81 4.82 -3.67
CA ASP A 178 6.25 4.60 -2.29
C ASP A 178 7.71 4.95 -2.13
N LEU A 179 8.53 4.48 -3.04
CA LEU A 179 9.97 4.69 -3.02
C LEU A 179 10.31 6.17 -3.22
N GLU A 180 9.67 6.82 -4.20
CA GLU A 180 9.85 8.25 -4.45
C GLU A 180 9.35 9.10 -3.27
N ALA A 181 8.21 8.74 -2.64
CA ALA A 181 7.73 9.43 -1.45
C ALA A 181 8.72 9.31 -0.29
N ALA A 182 9.30 8.12 -0.08
CA ALA A 182 10.30 7.89 0.96
C ALA A 182 11.57 8.70 0.70
N GLU A 183 12.09 8.70 -0.53
CA GLU A 183 13.25 9.50 -0.91
C GLU A 183 12.99 11.00 -0.71
N ASN A 184 11.82 11.50 -1.12
CA ASN A 184 11.41 12.89 -0.93
C ASN A 184 11.22 13.28 0.55
N ALA A 185 10.94 12.30 1.43
CA ALA A 185 10.87 12.48 2.88
C ALA A 185 12.23 12.23 3.58
N ASN A 186 13.31 11.90 2.84
CA ASN A 186 14.60 11.46 3.35
C ASN A 186 14.53 10.20 4.23
N ILE A 187 13.52 9.37 4.04
CA ILE A 187 13.35 8.05 4.66
C ILE A 187 14.02 7.01 3.78
N THR A 188 14.59 5.96 4.39
CA THR A 188 15.17 4.84 3.64
C THR A 188 14.06 4.00 3.00
N PRO A 189 13.96 3.93 1.65
CA PRO A 189 12.94 3.11 0.99
C PRO A 189 13.32 1.63 0.97
N ILE A 190 12.31 0.75 1.12
CA ILE A 190 12.42 -0.69 0.93
C ILE A 190 11.32 -1.13 -0.04
N PHE A 191 11.72 -1.73 -1.15
CA PHE A 191 10.79 -2.25 -2.14
C PHE A 191 10.32 -3.66 -1.80
N ALA A 192 8.99 -3.84 -1.72
CA ALA A 192 8.34 -5.12 -1.52
C ALA A 192 8.13 -5.83 -2.86
N GLU A 193 9.12 -6.64 -3.32
CA GLU A 193 9.06 -7.38 -4.60
C GLU A 193 7.94 -8.42 -4.65
N TYR A 194 7.39 -8.82 -3.51
CA TYR A 194 6.27 -9.74 -3.39
C TYR A 194 4.90 -9.10 -3.69
N GLY A 195 4.86 -7.76 -3.77
CA GLY A 195 3.64 -6.98 -4.02
C GLY A 195 3.09 -7.09 -5.45
N TYR A 196 2.42 -6.04 -5.92
CA TYR A 196 1.69 -6.06 -7.21
C TYR A 196 2.54 -5.69 -8.42
N VAL A 197 3.61 -4.94 -8.24
CA VAL A 197 4.45 -4.49 -9.35
C VAL A 197 5.35 -5.62 -9.85
N LYS A 198 5.31 -5.89 -11.16
CA LYS A 198 6.18 -6.90 -11.78
C LYS A 198 7.65 -6.54 -11.60
N THR A 199 8.43 -7.55 -11.23
CA THR A 199 9.91 -7.51 -11.25
C THR A 199 10.38 -7.01 -12.62
N GLY A 200 11.10 -5.89 -12.65
CA GLY A 200 11.57 -5.24 -13.89
C GLY A 200 10.99 -3.85 -14.15
N ASN A 201 9.84 -3.49 -13.58
CA ASN A 201 9.30 -2.14 -13.60
C ASN A 201 9.79 -1.28 -12.41
N TYR A 202 10.79 -1.79 -11.69
CA TYR A 202 11.43 -1.12 -10.59
C TYR A 202 12.28 0.05 -11.10
N PRO A 203 12.20 1.25 -10.50
CA PRO A 203 13.09 2.35 -10.83
C PRO A 203 14.55 1.96 -10.52
N GLN A 204 15.37 1.73 -11.56
CA GLN A 204 16.73 1.19 -11.41
C GLN A 204 17.70 2.11 -10.65
N ASN A 205 17.27 3.30 -10.24
CA ASN A 205 18.10 4.32 -9.59
C ASN A 205 17.70 4.61 -8.12
N THR A 206 16.82 3.82 -7.51
CA THR A 206 16.46 4.02 -6.09
C THR A 206 17.61 3.62 -5.18
N LYS A 207 17.89 4.47 -4.18
CA LYS A 207 18.96 4.24 -3.19
C LYS A 207 18.55 3.26 -2.08
N GLY A 208 17.44 2.54 -2.25
CA GLY A 208 16.84 1.68 -1.26
C GLY A 208 17.30 0.23 -1.28
N PHE A 209 16.53 -0.58 -0.59
CA PHE A 209 16.70 -2.03 -0.50
C PHE A 209 15.49 -2.74 -1.09
N ASN A 210 15.65 -4.02 -1.42
CA ASN A 210 14.55 -4.88 -1.89
C ASN A 210 14.38 -6.04 -0.94
N ILE A 211 13.14 -6.45 -0.73
CA ILE A 211 12.77 -7.66 -0.01
C ILE A 211 11.80 -8.50 -0.85
N LYS A 212 12.05 -9.80 -0.91
CA LYS A 212 11.20 -10.78 -1.62
C LYS A 212 10.14 -11.41 -0.73
N ASN A 213 10.29 -11.25 0.56
CA ASN A 213 9.34 -11.64 1.58
C ASN A 213 9.44 -10.65 2.73
N ILE A 214 8.32 -10.35 3.39
CA ILE A 214 8.30 -9.36 4.49
C ILE A 214 9.21 -9.78 5.66
N ARG A 215 9.44 -11.09 5.87
CA ARG A 215 10.36 -11.59 6.93
C ARG A 215 11.78 -11.07 6.79
N GLU A 216 12.20 -10.69 5.58
CA GLU A 216 13.53 -10.13 5.34
C GLU A 216 13.72 -8.75 6.01
N ILE A 217 12.61 -8.10 6.46
CA ILE A 217 12.66 -6.85 7.21
C ILE A 217 13.46 -7.00 8.52
N LEU A 218 13.54 -8.20 9.08
CA LEU A 218 14.31 -8.49 10.29
C LEU A 218 15.81 -8.23 10.15
N SER A 219 16.32 -8.18 8.92
CA SER A 219 17.73 -7.84 8.67
C SER A 219 18.06 -6.35 8.82
N PHE A 220 17.04 -5.51 9.04
CA PHE A 220 17.15 -4.05 9.20
C PHE A 220 16.97 -3.59 10.67
N ILE A 221 16.78 -4.52 11.59
CA ILE A 221 16.56 -4.29 13.03
C ILE A 221 17.86 -4.37 13.81
#